data_8f38dcb85a4a2c51913674454d35e0ee
#
_entry.id   8f38dcb85a4a2c51913674454d35e0ee
#
_cell.length_a   1.000
_cell.length_b   1.000
_cell.length_c   1.000
_cell.angle_alpha   90.00
_cell.angle_beta   90.00
_cell.angle_gamma   90.00
#
_symmetry.space_group_name_H-M   'P 1'
#
loop_
_entity.id
_entity.type
_entity.pdbx_description
1 polymer ?
#
loop_
_entity_poly.entity_id
_entity_poly.type
_entity_poly.pdbx_seq_one_letter_code
_entity_poly.pdbx_strand_id
1 'polypeptide(L)'
;RKMLRAGVTSFVDPDTSHGIGPALRDAVNAGGVQGPRIKTGVQALLTAVGGTAGRLIPDEGTVGYAQIVNTKDEIVQWVRRHIKYGADWIKLHATGSVPGRSGELLVWNREEIKAACQTAHELSVPVMAHCRGAQSVKVCAEEGVDLILHASFMDDEGLEAVISNGASICPTFTFLANLADFGSKVSKVC
;
A
#
# COMPACT_ATOMS: atom_id res chain seq x y z
N ARG A 1 -16.17 -14.70 -6.91
CA ARG A 1 -17.58 -14.76 -7.32
C ARG A 1 -18.44 -13.66 -6.69
N LYS A 2 -18.34 -13.40 -5.35
CA LYS A 2 -19.14 -12.36 -4.69
C LYS A 2 -18.87 -10.98 -5.30
N MET A 3 -17.61 -10.61 -5.54
CA MET A 3 -17.23 -9.34 -6.14
C MET A 3 -17.82 -9.16 -7.55
N LEU A 4 -17.74 -10.19 -8.41
CA LEU A 4 -18.35 -10.14 -9.75
C LEU A 4 -19.88 -9.94 -9.69
N ARG A 5 -20.56 -10.60 -8.75
CA ARG A 5 -22.00 -10.41 -8.55
C ARG A 5 -22.37 -9.00 -8.08
N ALA A 6 -21.43 -8.33 -7.41
CA ALA A 6 -21.56 -6.93 -7.00
C ALA A 6 -21.12 -5.93 -8.09
N GLY A 7 -20.79 -6.41 -9.31
CA GLY A 7 -20.39 -5.56 -10.44
C GLY A 7 -18.90 -5.23 -10.48
N VAL A 8 -18.07 -5.77 -9.58
CA VAL A 8 -16.62 -5.53 -9.58
C VAL A 8 -15.96 -6.48 -10.58
N THR A 9 -15.54 -5.94 -11.72
CA THR A 9 -14.92 -6.72 -12.81
C THR A 9 -13.40 -6.75 -12.76
N SER A 10 -12.78 -5.86 -11.98
CA SER A 10 -11.33 -5.83 -11.72
C SER A 10 -11.03 -5.13 -10.41
N PHE A 11 -9.92 -5.48 -9.77
CA PHE A 11 -9.41 -4.78 -8.60
C PHE A 11 -7.90 -4.93 -8.46
N VAL A 12 -7.32 -4.04 -7.67
CA VAL A 12 -5.96 -4.17 -7.16
C VAL A 12 -6.04 -4.65 -5.72
N ASP A 13 -5.35 -5.74 -5.43
CA ASP A 13 -5.14 -6.25 -4.09
C ASP A 13 -3.78 -5.72 -3.59
N PRO A 14 -3.76 -4.75 -2.67
CA PRO A 14 -2.52 -4.08 -2.32
C PRO A 14 -1.56 -4.99 -1.54
N ASP A 15 -2.11 -5.84 -0.67
CA ASP A 15 -1.31 -6.71 0.19
C ASP A 15 -2.10 -7.93 0.67
N THR A 16 -1.50 -9.09 0.60
CA THR A 16 -2.03 -10.38 1.11
C THR A 16 -0.94 -11.16 1.81
N SER A 17 -1.35 -12.22 2.51
CA SER A 17 -0.40 -13.14 3.12
C SER A 17 0.17 -14.13 2.07
N HIS A 18 1.48 -14.36 2.12
CA HIS A 18 2.15 -15.51 1.48
C HIS A 18 1.85 -15.79 0.00
N GLY A 19 1.85 -14.81 -0.86
CA GLY A 19 1.66 -15.05 -2.30
C GLY A 19 0.28 -15.55 -2.70
N ILE A 20 -0.73 -15.42 -1.83
CA ILE A 20 -2.14 -15.74 -2.14
C ILE A 20 -2.62 -14.90 -3.32
N GLY A 21 -2.26 -13.61 -3.35
CA GLY A 21 -2.64 -12.69 -4.42
C GLY A 21 -2.21 -13.19 -5.81
N PRO A 22 -0.91 -13.43 -6.06
CA PRO A 22 -0.44 -14.00 -7.32
C PRO A 22 -1.09 -15.34 -7.67
N ALA A 23 -1.19 -16.27 -6.72
CA ALA A 23 -1.80 -17.57 -6.95
C ALA A 23 -3.28 -17.46 -7.38
N LEU A 24 -4.06 -16.59 -6.72
CA LEU A 24 -5.45 -16.35 -7.08
C LEU A 24 -5.57 -15.65 -8.44
N ARG A 25 -4.75 -14.65 -8.72
CA ARG A 25 -4.69 -13.99 -10.04
C ARG A 25 -4.43 -15.01 -11.14
N ASP A 26 -3.44 -15.85 -10.96
CA ASP A 26 -3.02 -16.83 -11.97
C ASP A 26 -4.09 -17.90 -12.17
N ALA A 27 -4.75 -18.35 -11.10
CA ALA A 27 -5.89 -19.27 -11.19
C ALA A 27 -7.11 -18.68 -11.93
N VAL A 28 -7.37 -17.37 -11.74
CA VAL A 28 -8.41 -16.65 -12.48
C VAL A 28 -8.02 -16.49 -13.96
N ASN A 29 -6.79 -16.11 -14.24
CA ASN A 29 -6.28 -15.91 -15.60
C ASN A 29 -6.27 -17.23 -16.40
N ALA A 30 -5.97 -18.33 -15.74
CA ALA A 30 -6.02 -19.69 -16.35
C ALA A 30 -7.45 -20.23 -16.49
N GLY A 31 -8.48 -19.51 -16.04
CA GLY A 31 -9.87 -19.97 -16.10
C GLY A 31 -10.26 -21.03 -15.06
N GLY A 32 -9.34 -21.42 -14.18
CA GLY A 32 -9.61 -22.41 -13.11
C GLY A 32 -10.55 -21.89 -12.02
N VAL A 33 -10.57 -20.58 -11.82
CA VAL A 33 -11.45 -19.91 -10.86
C VAL A 33 -12.18 -18.75 -11.55
N GLN A 34 -13.50 -18.72 -11.42
CA GLN A 34 -14.28 -17.58 -11.89
C GLN A 34 -14.13 -16.39 -10.92
N GLY A 35 -13.49 -15.31 -11.37
CA GLY A 35 -13.21 -14.12 -10.58
C GLY A 35 -13.05 -12.86 -11.45
N PRO A 36 -12.96 -11.67 -10.84
CA PRO A 36 -12.55 -10.44 -11.52
C PRO A 36 -11.08 -10.51 -11.94
N ARG A 37 -10.66 -9.60 -12.80
CA ARG A 37 -9.23 -9.40 -13.09
C ARG A 37 -8.53 -8.88 -11.83
N ILE A 38 -7.36 -9.41 -11.53
CA ILE A 38 -6.61 -9.10 -10.31
C ILE A 38 -5.24 -8.54 -10.67
N LYS A 39 -4.84 -7.49 -9.98
CA LYS A 39 -3.46 -7.04 -9.83
C LYS A 39 -3.10 -7.12 -8.34
N THR A 40 -1.87 -7.47 -8.01
CA THR A 40 -1.50 -7.73 -6.61
C THR A 40 -0.14 -7.19 -6.23
N GLY A 41 -0.01 -6.72 -4.96
CA GLY A 41 1.23 -6.26 -4.35
C GLY A 41 2.00 -7.33 -3.57
N VAL A 42 1.50 -8.56 -3.50
CA VAL A 42 2.03 -9.68 -2.67
C VAL A 42 1.91 -9.37 -1.18
N GLN A 43 2.92 -8.79 -0.57
CA GLN A 43 2.90 -8.28 0.81
C GLN A 43 3.28 -6.80 0.83
N ALA A 44 2.80 -6.07 1.82
CA ALA A 44 3.27 -4.71 2.04
C ALA A 44 4.68 -4.68 2.64
N LEU A 45 5.42 -3.61 2.40
CA LEU A 45 6.65 -3.30 3.12
C LEU A 45 6.34 -2.27 4.21
N LEU A 46 6.74 -2.56 5.45
CA LEU A 46 6.56 -1.73 6.63
C LEU A 46 7.91 -1.51 7.32
N THR A 47 8.08 -0.36 7.97
CA THR A 47 9.10 -0.24 9.01
C THR A 47 8.60 -0.87 10.31
N ALA A 48 9.48 -1.18 11.25
CA ALA A 48 9.12 -1.78 12.54
C ALA A 48 8.10 -0.93 13.35
N VAL A 49 8.03 0.38 13.09
CA VAL A 49 7.11 1.31 13.77
C VAL A 49 5.89 1.69 12.94
N GLY A 50 5.75 1.15 11.73
CA GLY A 50 4.73 1.55 10.77
C GLY A 50 3.67 0.50 10.47
N GLY A 51 2.73 0.89 9.61
CA GLY A 51 1.65 0.04 9.13
C GLY A 51 0.43 -0.06 10.04
N THR A 52 -0.71 -0.36 9.44
CA THR A 52 -2.02 -0.35 10.11
C THR A 52 -2.10 -1.34 11.27
N ALA A 53 -1.39 -2.44 11.21
CA ALA A 53 -1.33 -3.45 12.27
C ALA A 53 0.12 -3.89 12.51
N GLY A 54 1.07 -2.97 12.39
CA GLY A 54 2.51 -3.26 12.45
C GLY A 54 2.93 -4.04 13.70
N ARG A 55 2.32 -3.74 14.85
CA ARG A 55 2.58 -4.46 16.10
C ARG A 55 2.22 -5.95 16.07
N LEU A 56 1.41 -6.38 15.09
CA LEU A 56 0.99 -7.77 14.94
C LEU A 56 1.84 -8.52 13.91
N ILE A 57 2.74 -7.82 13.23
CA ILE A 57 3.66 -8.41 12.27
C ILE A 57 4.99 -8.69 13.00
N PRO A 58 5.50 -9.92 12.96
CA PRO A 58 6.79 -10.22 13.56
C PRO A 58 7.93 -9.52 12.82
N ASP A 59 8.95 -9.09 13.55
CA ASP A 59 10.12 -8.42 12.97
C ASP A 59 10.90 -9.32 12.01
N GLU A 60 10.83 -10.62 12.25
CA GLU A 60 11.49 -11.62 11.40
C GLU A 60 10.48 -12.62 10.81
N GLY A 61 10.81 -13.14 9.65
CA GLY A 61 9.98 -14.13 8.96
C GLY A 61 9.04 -13.52 7.92
N THR A 62 8.10 -14.32 7.44
CA THR A 62 7.21 -13.97 6.33
C THR A 62 5.73 -14.18 6.66
N VAL A 63 5.40 -14.19 7.94
CA VAL A 63 4.02 -14.42 8.41
C VAL A 63 3.23 -13.11 8.34
N GLY A 64 2.04 -13.18 7.75
CA GLY A 64 1.12 -12.04 7.68
C GLY A 64 1.10 -11.35 6.33
N TYR A 65 0.42 -10.19 6.28
CA TYR A 65 0.20 -9.43 5.06
C TYR A 65 1.37 -8.49 4.70
N ALA A 66 2.37 -8.40 5.56
CA ALA A 66 3.46 -7.46 5.40
C ALA A 66 4.81 -8.05 5.83
N GLN A 67 5.85 -7.41 5.34
CA GLN A 67 7.24 -7.68 5.70
C GLN A 67 7.84 -6.44 6.37
N ILE A 68 8.49 -6.62 7.51
CA ILE A 68 9.24 -5.55 8.18
C ILE A 68 10.57 -5.35 7.46
N VAL A 69 10.88 -4.08 7.15
CA VAL A 69 12.13 -3.62 6.55
C VAL A 69 12.58 -2.33 7.24
N ASN A 70 13.80 -2.26 7.70
CA ASN A 70 14.32 -1.13 8.47
C ASN A 70 15.55 -0.47 7.82
N THR A 71 16.04 -1.02 6.71
CA THR A 71 17.21 -0.51 6.00
C THR A 71 16.97 -0.45 4.49
N LYS A 72 17.70 0.40 3.78
CA LYS A 72 17.63 0.48 2.31
C LYS A 72 17.99 -0.85 1.62
N ASP A 73 18.94 -1.58 2.16
CA ASP A 73 19.34 -2.87 1.58
C ASP A 73 18.23 -3.91 1.70
N GLU A 74 17.57 -3.98 2.86
CA GLU A 74 16.38 -4.82 3.05
C GLU A 74 15.24 -4.42 2.10
N ILE A 75 14.98 -3.11 1.93
CA ILE A 75 13.97 -2.60 1.01
C ILE A 75 14.26 -3.09 -0.42
N VAL A 76 15.47 -2.86 -0.93
CA VAL A 76 15.87 -3.30 -2.26
C VAL A 76 15.74 -4.82 -2.43
N GLN A 77 16.18 -5.58 -1.43
CA GLN A 77 16.07 -7.04 -1.42
C GLN A 77 14.60 -7.50 -1.49
N TRP A 78 13.72 -6.92 -0.67
CA TRP A 78 12.32 -7.32 -0.63
C TRP A 78 11.52 -6.85 -1.83
N VAL A 79 11.79 -5.68 -2.40
CA VAL A 79 11.21 -5.25 -3.68
C VAL A 79 11.52 -6.27 -4.76
N ARG A 80 12.78 -6.64 -4.94
CA ARG A 80 13.20 -7.66 -5.92
C ARG A 80 12.55 -9.02 -5.65
N ARG A 81 12.42 -9.39 -4.38
CA ARG A 81 11.78 -10.65 -3.98
C ARG A 81 10.30 -10.66 -4.31
N HIS A 82 9.56 -9.58 -4.04
CA HIS A 82 8.14 -9.47 -4.40
C HIS A 82 7.95 -9.53 -5.92
N ILE A 83 8.77 -8.85 -6.69
CA ILE A 83 8.73 -8.92 -8.15
C ILE A 83 9.01 -10.34 -8.64
N LYS A 84 10.00 -11.03 -8.08
CA LYS A 84 10.28 -12.45 -8.38
C LYS A 84 9.06 -13.34 -8.14
N TYR A 85 8.28 -13.06 -7.11
CA TYR A 85 7.07 -13.83 -6.76
C TYR A 85 5.80 -13.31 -7.44
N GLY A 86 5.94 -12.44 -8.44
CA GLY A 86 4.85 -12.04 -9.32
C GLY A 86 4.04 -10.85 -8.85
N ALA A 87 4.65 -9.94 -8.08
CA ALA A 87 4.01 -8.67 -7.77
C ALA A 87 3.75 -7.85 -9.05
N ASP A 88 2.53 -7.35 -9.22
CA ASP A 88 2.16 -6.37 -10.24
C ASP A 88 2.41 -4.93 -9.74
N TRP A 89 2.52 -4.77 -8.42
CA TRP A 89 2.75 -3.51 -7.69
C TRP A 89 3.65 -3.76 -6.49
N ILE A 90 4.46 -2.78 -6.12
CA ILE A 90 5.09 -2.75 -4.80
C ILE A 90 4.21 -1.93 -3.86
N LYS A 91 3.92 -2.46 -2.68
CA LYS A 91 3.09 -1.79 -1.66
C LYS A 91 3.93 -1.36 -0.48
N LEU A 92 3.87 -0.07 -0.17
CA LEU A 92 4.46 0.53 1.02
C LEU A 92 3.37 0.94 2.02
N HIS A 93 3.66 0.88 3.31
CA HIS A 93 2.93 1.60 4.33
C HIS A 93 3.79 2.78 4.80
N ALA A 94 3.66 3.91 4.12
CA ALA A 94 4.43 5.12 4.44
C ALA A 94 4.00 5.74 5.77
N THR A 95 2.73 5.56 6.15
CA THR A 95 2.18 5.94 7.45
C THR A 95 1.52 4.75 8.11
N GLY A 96 1.12 4.88 9.36
CA GLY A 96 0.25 3.94 10.06
C GLY A 96 0.45 3.97 11.57
N SER A 97 -0.52 3.54 12.32
CA SER A 97 -0.60 3.27 13.77
C SER A 97 0.04 4.26 14.74
N VAL A 98 0.80 5.24 14.29
CA VAL A 98 1.40 6.29 15.12
C VAL A 98 0.64 7.60 14.85
N PRO A 99 -0.25 8.03 15.75
CA PRO A 99 -1.01 9.25 15.57
C PRO A 99 -0.12 10.47 15.69
N GLY A 100 -0.34 11.45 14.83
CA GLY A 100 0.25 12.78 14.87
C GLY A 100 -0.84 13.85 14.91
N ARG A 101 -0.44 15.12 15.03
CA ARG A 101 -1.38 16.26 15.06
C ARG A 101 -2.14 16.46 13.73
N SER A 102 -1.56 16.04 12.62
CA SER A 102 -2.11 16.15 11.28
C SER A 102 -2.35 14.79 10.64
N GLY A 103 -2.87 13.84 11.43
CA GLY A 103 -3.08 12.47 10.99
C GLY A 103 -1.96 11.52 11.43
N GLU A 104 -1.69 10.52 10.61
CA GLU A 104 -0.65 9.53 10.87
C GLU A 104 0.73 10.08 10.50
N LEU A 105 1.74 9.72 11.30
CA LEU A 105 3.12 10.11 11.04
C LEU A 105 3.72 9.36 9.85
N LEU A 106 4.55 10.03 9.09
CA LEU A 106 5.46 9.41 8.13
C LEU A 106 6.52 8.62 8.90
N VAL A 107 6.59 7.31 8.67
CA VAL A 107 7.49 6.38 9.37
C VAL A 107 8.61 5.85 8.48
N TRP A 108 8.72 6.39 7.27
CA TRP A 108 9.81 6.18 6.33
C TRP A 108 10.55 7.49 6.09
N ASN A 109 11.85 7.44 5.87
CA ASN A 109 12.58 8.61 5.38
C ASN A 109 12.54 8.68 3.84
N ARG A 110 12.90 9.83 3.28
CA ARG A 110 12.90 10.07 1.83
C ARG A 110 13.74 9.06 1.05
N GLU A 111 14.93 8.76 1.55
CA GLU A 111 15.87 7.87 0.90
C GLU A 111 15.39 6.42 0.85
N GLU A 112 14.60 5.99 1.84
CA GLU A 112 13.96 4.67 1.87
C GLU A 112 12.84 4.57 0.84
N ILE A 113 11.95 5.58 0.78
CA ILE A 113 10.88 5.61 -0.23
C ILE A 113 11.48 5.66 -1.62
N LYS A 114 12.47 6.52 -1.85
CA LYS A 114 13.19 6.63 -3.12
C LYS A 114 13.82 5.30 -3.53
N ALA A 115 14.48 4.60 -2.61
CA ALA A 115 15.10 3.30 -2.89
C ALA A 115 14.06 2.25 -3.32
N ALA A 116 12.88 2.22 -2.69
CA ALA A 116 11.78 1.36 -3.08
C ALA A 116 11.26 1.68 -4.48
N CYS A 117 10.95 2.96 -4.74
CA CYS A 117 10.42 3.44 -6.03
C CYS A 117 11.42 3.19 -7.16
N GLN A 118 12.67 3.62 -6.98
CA GLN A 118 13.71 3.46 -8.00
C GLN A 118 13.93 1.96 -8.34
N THR A 119 14.05 1.11 -7.33
CA THR A 119 14.25 -0.34 -7.56
C THR A 119 13.08 -0.98 -8.30
N ALA A 120 11.85 -0.59 -7.97
CA ALA A 120 10.65 -1.10 -8.62
C ALA A 120 10.54 -0.60 -10.07
N HIS A 121 10.74 0.70 -10.30
CA HIS A 121 10.64 1.33 -11.63
C HIS A 121 11.71 0.82 -12.60
N GLU A 122 12.94 0.60 -12.15
CA GLU A 122 14.00 -0.04 -12.96
C GLU A 122 13.59 -1.44 -13.48
N LEU A 123 12.67 -2.09 -12.76
CA LEU A 123 12.08 -3.39 -13.13
C LEU A 123 10.66 -3.26 -13.72
N SER A 124 10.25 -2.05 -14.10
CA SER A 124 8.95 -1.74 -14.71
C SER A 124 7.74 -2.12 -13.84
N VAL A 125 7.88 -2.07 -12.53
CA VAL A 125 6.80 -2.31 -11.57
C VAL A 125 6.46 -1.01 -10.85
N PRO A 126 5.18 -0.56 -10.86
CA PRO A 126 4.77 0.65 -10.16
C PRO A 126 4.66 0.44 -8.64
N VAL A 127 4.68 1.57 -7.91
CA VAL A 127 4.66 1.61 -6.44
C VAL A 127 3.39 2.27 -5.93
N MET A 128 2.74 1.67 -4.93
CA MET A 128 1.63 2.28 -4.20
C MET A 128 1.93 2.39 -2.71
N ALA A 129 1.39 3.43 -2.06
CA ALA A 129 1.61 3.67 -0.65
C ALA A 129 0.30 3.91 0.11
N HIS A 130 0.14 3.25 1.27
CA HIS A 130 -0.76 3.69 2.32
C HIS A 130 -0.19 5.00 2.89
N CYS A 131 -0.96 6.08 2.82
CA CYS A 131 -0.43 7.41 3.06
C CYS A 131 -1.58 8.33 3.47
N ARG A 132 -1.67 8.70 4.75
CA ARG A 132 -2.78 9.50 5.28
C ARG A 132 -2.39 10.91 5.73
N GLY A 133 -1.19 11.10 6.27
CA GLY A 133 -0.73 12.40 6.75
C GLY A 133 -0.32 13.35 5.61
N ALA A 134 -0.46 14.67 5.78
CA ALA A 134 -0.11 15.67 4.77
C ALA A 134 1.35 15.55 4.30
N GLN A 135 2.30 15.53 5.24
CA GLN A 135 3.72 15.38 4.91
C GLN A 135 4.02 14.08 4.15
N SER A 136 3.32 13.00 4.49
CA SER A 136 3.54 11.72 3.84
C SER A 136 3.07 11.69 2.40
N VAL A 137 1.94 12.37 2.08
CA VAL A 137 1.45 12.53 0.71
C VAL A 137 2.49 13.26 -0.13
N LYS A 138 2.97 14.42 0.37
CA LYS A 138 3.99 15.22 -0.31
C LYS A 138 5.26 14.42 -0.58
N VAL A 139 5.83 13.80 0.46
CA VAL A 139 7.08 13.04 0.33
C VAL A 139 6.91 11.83 -0.60
N CYS A 140 5.82 11.08 -0.48
CA CYS A 140 5.58 9.92 -1.36
C CYS A 140 5.46 10.35 -2.82
N ALA A 141 4.74 11.43 -3.14
CA ALA A 141 4.64 11.95 -4.49
C ALA A 141 6.01 12.40 -5.05
N GLU A 142 6.77 13.16 -4.26
CA GLU A 142 8.08 13.68 -4.65
C GLU A 142 9.12 12.57 -4.88
N GLU A 143 9.04 11.46 -4.14
CA GLU A 143 9.98 10.34 -4.25
C GLU A 143 9.52 9.23 -5.21
N GLY A 144 8.43 9.45 -5.96
CA GLY A 144 8.06 8.63 -7.10
C GLY A 144 7.01 7.54 -6.83
N VAL A 145 6.21 7.67 -5.77
CA VAL A 145 5.05 6.76 -5.58
C VAL A 145 3.99 7.05 -6.65
N ASP A 146 3.58 6.03 -7.41
CA ASP A 146 2.65 6.18 -8.53
C ASP A 146 1.18 6.26 -8.08
N LEU A 147 0.82 5.58 -6.98
CA LEU A 147 -0.54 5.55 -6.46
C LEU A 147 -0.57 5.76 -4.94
N ILE A 148 -1.13 6.87 -4.52
CA ILE A 148 -1.32 7.22 -3.13
C ILE A 148 -2.71 6.76 -2.67
N LEU A 149 -2.75 5.91 -1.65
CA LEU A 149 -3.99 5.41 -1.05
C LEU A 149 -4.37 6.29 0.13
N HIS A 150 -5.65 6.63 0.19
CA HIS A 150 -6.33 7.42 1.22
C HIS A 150 -6.12 8.93 1.08
N ALA A 151 -4.91 9.45 1.26
CA ALA A 151 -4.58 10.89 1.25
C ALA A 151 -5.48 11.72 2.20
N SER A 152 -5.92 11.15 3.35
CA SER A 152 -7.03 11.65 4.17
C SER A 152 -6.80 13.05 4.75
N PHE A 153 -5.55 13.42 5.00
CA PHE A 153 -5.14 14.72 5.56
C PHE A 153 -4.23 15.49 4.61
N MET A 154 -4.40 15.27 3.30
CA MET A 154 -3.67 16.01 2.27
C MET A 154 -3.98 17.50 2.35
N ASP A 155 -2.95 18.31 2.27
CA ASP A 155 -3.00 19.77 2.15
C ASP A 155 -2.65 20.25 0.73
N ASP A 156 -2.63 21.56 0.53
CA ASP A 156 -2.33 22.15 -0.78
C ASP A 156 -0.93 21.79 -1.27
N GLU A 157 0.07 21.73 -0.38
CA GLU A 157 1.44 21.33 -0.74
C GLU A 157 1.49 19.86 -1.20
N GLY A 158 0.75 18.99 -0.52
CA GLY A 158 0.60 17.59 -0.92
C GLY A 158 -0.09 17.45 -2.28
N LEU A 159 -1.14 18.23 -2.54
CA LEU A 159 -1.84 18.26 -3.81
C LEU A 159 -0.92 18.74 -4.96
N GLU A 160 -0.18 19.82 -4.74
CA GLU A 160 0.80 20.32 -5.72
C GLU A 160 1.88 19.28 -6.03
N ALA A 161 2.40 18.58 -5.02
CA ALA A 161 3.37 17.52 -5.22
C ALA A 161 2.79 16.36 -6.05
N VAL A 162 1.55 15.94 -5.78
CA VAL A 162 0.85 14.90 -6.56
C VAL A 162 0.72 15.30 -8.02
N ILE A 163 0.26 16.52 -8.30
CA ILE A 163 0.08 17.04 -9.67
C ILE A 163 1.43 17.14 -10.39
N SER A 164 2.43 17.72 -9.73
CA SER A 164 3.75 17.99 -10.33
C SER A 164 4.52 16.70 -10.67
N ASN A 165 4.31 15.64 -9.90
CA ASN A 165 5.00 14.36 -10.11
C ASN A 165 4.13 13.30 -10.82
N GLY A 166 2.90 13.65 -11.21
CA GLY A 166 2.02 12.76 -11.97
C GLY A 166 1.51 11.55 -11.18
N ALA A 167 1.54 11.60 -9.84
CA ALA A 167 0.99 10.55 -9.01
C ALA A 167 -0.54 10.50 -9.09
N SER A 168 -1.12 9.33 -8.86
CA SER A 168 -2.55 9.12 -8.77
C SER A 168 -3.01 9.00 -7.32
N ILE A 169 -4.28 9.33 -7.03
CA ILE A 169 -4.88 9.16 -5.70
C ILE A 169 -6.06 8.20 -5.77
N CYS A 170 -6.12 7.25 -4.83
CA CYS A 170 -7.31 6.47 -4.53
C CYS A 170 -7.80 6.81 -3.12
N PRO A 171 -8.85 7.65 -2.98
CA PRO A 171 -9.27 8.21 -1.69
C PRO A 171 -9.83 7.17 -0.71
N THR A 172 -10.24 6.01 -1.18
CA THR A 172 -10.87 4.94 -0.37
C THR A 172 -12.05 5.44 0.49
N PHE A 173 -12.77 6.42 0.00
CA PHE A 173 -13.81 7.17 0.72
C PHE A 173 -14.86 6.29 1.39
N THR A 174 -15.35 5.26 0.68
CA THR A 174 -16.40 4.37 1.21
C THR A 174 -15.98 3.68 2.50
N PHE A 175 -14.71 3.28 2.62
CA PHE A 175 -14.20 2.67 3.85
C PHE A 175 -14.24 3.65 5.02
N LEU A 176 -13.75 4.87 4.83
CA LEU A 176 -13.72 5.90 5.85
C LEU A 176 -15.12 6.39 6.22
N ALA A 177 -16.00 6.59 5.23
CA ALA A 177 -17.38 6.96 5.46
C ALA A 177 -18.13 5.90 6.28
N ASN A 178 -17.96 4.63 5.98
CA ASN A 178 -18.55 3.54 6.75
C ASN A 178 -18.07 3.52 8.21
N LEU A 179 -16.82 3.85 8.46
CA LEU A 179 -16.29 3.95 9.82
C LEU A 179 -16.88 5.16 10.59
N ALA A 180 -17.10 6.28 9.90
CA ALA A 180 -17.60 7.52 10.50
C ALA A 180 -19.14 7.51 10.69
N ASP A 181 -19.88 7.12 9.64
CA ASP A 181 -21.32 7.35 9.56
C ASP A 181 -22.17 6.24 10.19
N PHE A 182 -21.68 5.01 10.25
CA PHE A 182 -22.49 3.88 10.71
C PHE A 182 -22.34 3.57 12.21
N GLY A 183 -21.78 4.48 13.00
CA GLY A 183 -21.72 4.34 14.47
C GLY A 183 -21.07 3.03 14.93
N SER A 184 -20.23 2.44 14.10
CA SER A 184 -19.57 1.20 14.42
C SER A 184 -18.72 1.39 15.67
N LYS A 185 -18.61 0.37 16.51
CA LYS A 185 -17.74 0.40 17.69
C LYS A 185 -16.27 0.66 17.31
N VAL A 186 -15.92 0.47 16.05
CA VAL A 186 -14.58 0.71 15.46
C VAL A 186 -14.36 2.20 15.15
N SER A 187 -15.43 2.98 14.89
CA SER A 187 -15.31 4.43 14.59
C SER A 187 -14.78 5.26 15.76
N LYS A 188 -14.74 4.69 16.96
CA LYS A 188 -14.16 5.35 18.16
C LYS A 188 -12.66 5.12 18.33
N VAL A 189 -12.03 4.40 17.41
CA VAL A 189 -10.61 3.98 17.48
C VAL A 189 -9.77 4.58 16.34
N CYS A 190 -10.43 5.29 15.43
CA CYS A 190 -9.77 6.00 14.31
C CYS A 190 -9.71 7.49 14.59
#